data_067ef8318114b0844c7257e2a13bb11c
#
_entry.id   067ef8318114b0844c7257e2a13bb11c
#
_cell.length_a   1.000
_cell.length_b   1.000
_cell.length_c   1.000
_cell.angle_alpha   90.00
_cell.angle_beta   90.00
_cell.angle_gamma   90.00
#
_symmetry.space_group_name_H-M   'P 1'
#
loop_
_entity.id
_entity.type
_entity.pdbx_description
1 polymer ?
#
loop_
_entity_poly.entity_id
_entity_poly.type
_entity_poly.pdbx_seq_one_letter_code
_entity_poly.pdbx_strand_id
1 'polypeptide(L)'
;QLALTGVTLKLNTRVSAQDLVAGGYQQVVLATGVTPRTPPIDGIDHPKVLGYLDVLHDKKPVGQSVALIGAGGIGFDTAEYLLHQGTSPSLDAAKFFAEWGVDTGYIARGGLTAPHTEVSPRKVYLLQRKTSKVGDGLGKTTGWIHRTSLKNRHVEMIPGVSYRRIDDAGLHITVDGQERTLAVDNVVICAGQEPQRELQATLQAAGLPVHLIGGADKAEELDAKRAIKQGLELAIALAAGPTSTPAPTPDKLQIKSPSSAYPESVNSNQINSNSGYTVLTVSLADHIATITLNRPDKANAMNLAMWHELRQAFQWVNATPAARVAILQAEGKLFTAGIDLQMMMGLSDQIQNDCEARMRENLRQVILDLQDTLTALERCRKPVLAAIHGACIGGGMDLICCADMRYCSTDASFCIKEIDIGMTADVGTLQRLPKLVGEGLTRELAYTGRKFDAAEALGMKLVNRVFDSREALYAGVLEIAKTMAAKSPLSIRGTKEMITYARDHSVADGLNYVATWNAAMLLSDDLQEAMMANMGKRAPVFKD
;
A
#
# COMPACT_ATOMS: atom_id res chain seq x y z
N GLN A 1 -9.17 -16.38 2.85
CA GLN A 1 -9.90 -16.07 1.58
C GLN A 1 -9.95 -17.27 0.65
N LEU A 2 -8.84 -17.95 0.33
CA LEU A 2 -8.82 -19.10 -0.60
C LEU A 2 -9.82 -20.19 -0.21
N ALA A 3 -9.90 -20.53 1.08
CA ALA A 3 -10.87 -21.53 1.58
C ALA A 3 -12.33 -21.08 1.42
N LEU A 4 -12.60 -19.77 1.56
CA LEU A 4 -13.94 -19.19 1.44
C LEU A 4 -14.44 -19.08 -0.01
N THR A 5 -13.51 -19.07 -0.98
CA THR A 5 -13.83 -18.92 -2.41
C THR A 5 -13.94 -20.24 -3.15
N GLY A 6 -13.88 -21.39 -2.45
CA GLY A 6 -13.98 -22.72 -3.06
C GLY A 6 -12.72 -23.17 -3.81
N VAL A 7 -11.60 -22.46 -3.62
CA VAL A 7 -10.32 -22.83 -4.24
C VAL A 7 -9.74 -24.09 -3.59
N THR A 8 -9.47 -25.11 -4.38
CA THR A 8 -8.75 -26.31 -3.92
C THR A 8 -7.25 -26.04 -3.89
N LEU A 9 -6.66 -25.99 -2.71
CA LEU A 9 -5.24 -25.78 -2.51
C LEU A 9 -4.51 -27.10 -2.32
N LYS A 10 -3.52 -27.41 -3.18
CA LYS A 10 -2.64 -28.59 -3.08
C LYS A 10 -1.22 -28.13 -2.79
N LEU A 11 -0.83 -28.11 -1.51
CA LEU A 11 0.51 -27.75 -1.06
C LEU A 11 1.48 -28.93 -1.23
N ASN A 12 2.78 -28.65 -1.32
CA ASN A 12 3.86 -29.64 -1.47
C ASN A 12 3.64 -30.61 -2.63
N THR A 13 2.96 -30.18 -3.68
CA THR A 13 2.61 -30.99 -4.84
C THR A 13 3.29 -30.41 -6.08
N ARG A 14 4.25 -31.13 -6.64
CA ARG A 14 4.79 -30.81 -7.97
C ARG A 14 3.94 -31.55 -9.02
N VAL A 15 3.40 -30.76 -9.97
CA VAL A 15 2.57 -31.32 -11.06
C VAL A 15 3.37 -31.41 -12.35
N SER A 16 3.13 -32.45 -13.14
CA SER A 16 3.61 -32.55 -14.51
C SER A 16 2.56 -32.05 -15.51
N ALA A 17 2.96 -31.85 -16.77
CA ALA A 17 2.01 -31.51 -17.82
C ALA A 17 0.97 -32.65 -18.02
N GLN A 18 1.37 -33.93 -17.88
CA GLN A 18 0.47 -35.07 -17.97
C GLN A 18 -0.60 -35.03 -16.86
N ASP A 19 -0.22 -34.70 -15.63
CA ASP A 19 -1.17 -34.58 -14.51
C ASP A 19 -2.24 -33.51 -14.79
N LEU A 20 -1.83 -32.38 -15.38
CA LEU A 20 -2.74 -31.28 -15.71
C LEU A 20 -3.67 -31.64 -16.86
N VAL A 21 -3.18 -32.34 -17.88
CA VAL A 21 -4.01 -32.85 -18.99
C VAL A 21 -5.01 -33.90 -18.49
N ALA A 22 -4.55 -34.87 -17.68
CA ALA A 22 -5.39 -35.91 -17.10
C ALA A 22 -6.42 -35.35 -16.10
N GLY A 23 -6.11 -34.24 -15.46
CA GLY A 23 -7.00 -33.56 -14.51
C GLY A 23 -8.23 -32.91 -15.13
N GLY A 24 -8.35 -32.84 -16.46
CA GLY A 24 -9.52 -32.31 -17.18
C GLY A 24 -9.72 -30.79 -17.02
N TYR A 25 -8.65 -30.06 -16.75
CA TYR A 25 -8.71 -28.61 -16.64
C TYR A 25 -8.99 -27.96 -17.99
N GLN A 26 -9.85 -26.96 -18.02
CA GLN A 26 -10.22 -26.22 -19.22
C GLN A 26 -9.16 -25.20 -19.64
N GLN A 27 -8.44 -24.64 -18.67
CA GLN A 27 -7.39 -23.63 -18.85
C GLN A 27 -6.33 -23.78 -17.77
N VAL A 28 -5.11 -23.39 -18.07
CA VAL A 28 -3.99 -23.43 -17.12
C VAL A 28 -3.35 -22.05 -17.04
N VAL A 29 -3.17 -21.55 -15.81
CA VAL A 29 -2.42 -20.33 -15.53
C VAL A 29 -1.08 -20.69 -14.90
N LEU A 30 0.02 -20.38 -15.59
CA LEU A 30 1.38 -20.58 -15.08
C LEU A 30 1.86 -19.31 -14.37
N ALA A 31 2.00 -19.40 -13.06
CA ALA A 31 2.58 -18.38 -12.19
C ALA A 31 3.86 -18.92 -11.54
N THR A 32 4.64 -19.69 -12.29
CA THR A 32 5.80 -20.47 -11.83
C THR A 32 7.04 -19.63 -11.50
N GLY A 33 6.98 -18.31 -11.73
CA GLY A 33 8.06 -17.40 -11.38
C GLY A 33 9.23 -17.46 -12.36
N VAL A 34 10.46 -17.42 -11.82
CA VAL A 34 11.70 -17.29 -12.58
C VAL A 34 12.75 -18.27 -12.08
N THR A 35 13.74 -18.56 -12.93
CA THR A 35 14.97 -19.29 -12.58
C THR A 35 16.19 -18.39 -12.73
N PRO A 36 17.28 -18.64 -11.98
CA PRO A 36 18.55 -17.93 -12.19
C PRO A 36 19.07 -18.12 -13.61
N ARG A 37 19.53 -17.03 -14.22
CA ARG A 37 20.16 -17.08 -15.53
C ARG A 37 21.64 -17.44 -15.40
N THR A 38 22.10 -18.40 -16.20
CA THR A 38 23.52 -18.74 -16.33
C THR A 38 24.10 -17.98 -17.53
N PRO A 39 25.01 -16.98 -17.32
CA PRO A 39 25.63 -16.26 -18.41
C PRO A 39 26.64 -17.15 -19.15
N PRO A 40 26.85 -16.96 -20.49
CA PRO A 40 27.82 -17.70 -21.25
C PRO A 40 29.23 -17.14 -20.97
N ILE A 41 29.88 -17.70 -19.98
CA ILE A 41 31.26 -17.36 -19.58
C ILE A 41 32.07 -18.67 -19.62
N ASP A 42 33.20 -18.66 -20.27
CA ASP A 42 34.09 -19.85 -20.32
C ASP A 42 34.50 -20.26 -18.90
N GLY A 43 34.33 -21.53 -18.57
CA GLY A 43 34.58 -22.04 -17.22
C GLY A 43 33.43 -21.77 -16.22
N ILE A 44 32.22 -21.51 -16.68
CA ILE A 44 31.05 -21.27 -15.82
C ILE A 44 30.73 -22.49 -14.93
N ASP A 45 31.12 -23.70 -15.36
CA ASP A 45 30.95 -24.95 -14.62
C ASP A 45 32.12 -25.25 -13.66
N HIS A 46 33.07 -24.33 -13.52
CA HIS A 46 34.22 -24.50 -12.63
C HIS A 46 33.77 -24.64 -11.17
N PRO A 47 34.43 -25.50 -10.34
CA PRO A 47 34.04 -25.73 -8.94
C PRO A 47 34.00 -24.47 -8.04
N LYS A 48 34.69 -23.39 -8.42
CA LYS A 48 34.63 -22.08 -7.73
C LYS A 48 33.32 -21.33 -7.98
N VAL A 49 32.52 -21.73 -8.97
CA VAL A 49 31.30 -21.01 -9.34
C VAL A 49 30.13 -21.48 -8.50
N LEU A 50 29.42 -20.52 -7.93
CA LEU A 50 28.19 -20.73 -7.16
C LEU A 50 27.08 -19.85 -7.74
N GLY A 51 25.84 -20.32 -7.69
CA GLY A 51 24.68 -19.48 -7.89
C GLY A 51 24.33 -18.70 -6.60
N TYR A 52 23.62 -17.61 -6.72
CA TYR A 52 23.16 -16.89 -5.52
C TYR A 52 22.23 -17.74 -4.64
N LEU A 53 21.49 -18.70 -5.18
CA LEU A 53 20.70 -19.67 -4.41
C LEU A 53 21.58 -20.61 -3.59
N ASP A 54 22.71 -21.05 -4.14
CA ASP A 54 23.67 -21.86 -3.39
C ASP A 54 24.14 -21.15 -2.11
N VAL A 55 24.32 -19.82 -2.23
CA VAL A 55 24.82 -18.98 -1.13
C VAL A 55 23.71 -18.59 -0.16
N LEU A 56 22.58 -18.08 -0.67
CA LEU A 56 21.53 -17.48 0.17
C LEU A 56 20.54 -18.52 0.71
N HIS A 57 20.19 -19.53 -0.08
CA HIS A 57 19.22 -20.58 0.28
C HIS A 57 19.93 -21.81 0.86
N ASP A 58 20.84 -22.41 0.10
CA ASP A 58 21.48 -23.67 0.46
C ASP A 58 22.62 -23.52 1.46
N LYS A 59 23.05 -22.26 1.74
CA LYS A 59 24.10 -21.91 2.70
C LYS A 59 25.43 -22.62 2.41
N LYS A 60 25.76 -22.85 1.14
CA LYS A 60 27.06 -23.46 0.77
C LYS A 60 28.22 -22.60 1.27
N PRO A 61 29.33 -23.21 1.68
CA PRO A 61 30.51 -22.49 2.15
C PRO A 61 31.08 -21.57 1.07
N VAL A 62 31.42 -20.36 1.44
CA VAL A 62 32.04 -19.35 0.58
C VAL A 62 33.37 -18.92 1.20
N GLY A 63 34.43 -18.87 0.38
CA GLY A 63 35.77 -18.49 0.80
C GLY A 63 35.90 -17.02 1.22
N GLN A 64 37.15 -16.60 1.45
CA GLN A 64 37.45 -15.24 1.96
C GLN A 64 37.48 -14.17 0.87
N SER A 65 37.64 -14.56 -0.39
CA SER A 65 37.64 -13.63 -1.54
C SER A 65 36.59 -14.05 -2.56
N VAL A 66 35.69 -13.14 -2.92
CA VAL A 66 34.50 -13.44 -3.74
C VAL A 66 34.26 -12.40 -4.81
N ALA A 67 34.02 -12.84 -6.04
CA ALA A 67 33.56 -12.00 -7.13
C ALA A 67 32.05 -12.26 -7.40
N LEU A 68 31.23 -11.21 -7.34
CA LEU A 68 29.79 -11.27 -7.66
C LEU A 68 29.57 -10.75 -9.08
N ILE A 69 29.04 -11.60 -9.96
CA ILE A 69 28.70 -11.25 -11.34
C ILE A 69 27.23 -10.80 -11.39
N GLY A 70 27.02 -9.48 -11.50
CA GLY A 70 25.71 -8.85 -11.55
C GLY A 70 25.43 -7.95 -10.34
N ALA A 71 25.24 -6.65 -10.60
CA ALA A 71 25.04 -5.60 -9.60
C ALA A 71 23.59 -5.06 -9.63
N GLY A 72 22.62 -5.95 -9.79
CA GLY A 72 21.19 -5.69 -9.51
C GLY A 72 20.89 -5.90 -8.03
N GLY A 73 19.60 -5.83 -7.63
CA GLY A 73 19.15 -6.05 -6.25
C GLY A 73 19.75 -7.32 -5.62
N ILE A 74 19.62 -8.47 -6.29
CA ILE A 74 20.17 -9.75 -5.82
C ILE A 74 21.70 -9.69 -5.59
N GLY A 75 22.42 -8.99 -6.46
CA GLY A 75 23.89 -8.84 -6.30
C GLY A 75 24.25 -8.00 -5.07
N PHE A 76 23.51 -6.94 -4.81
CA PHE A 76 23.67 -6.13 -3.61
C PHE A 76 23.30 -6.91 -2.34
N ASP A 77 22.16 -7.58 -2.33
CA ASP A 77 21.71 -8.40 -1.17
C ASP A 77 22.70 -9.52 -0.87
N THR A 78 23.21 -10.19 -1.92
CA THR A 78 24.24 -11.24 -1.78
C THR A 78 25.54 -10.67 -1.23
N ALA A 79 25.96 -9.48 -1.70
CA ALA A 79 27.15 -8.81 -1.18
C ALA A 79 26.98 -8.47 0.31
N GLU A 80 25.87 -7.84 0.68
CA GLU A 80 25.56 -7.52 2.08
C GLU A 80 25.56 -8.77 2.96
N TYR A 81 24.92 -9.85 2.53
CA TYR A 81 24.92 -11.13 3.24
C TYR A 81 26.34 -11.67 3.48
N LEU A 82 27.22 -11.64 2.48
CA LEU A 82 28.58 -12.14 2.57
C LEU A 82 29.50 -11.30 3.46
N LEU A 83 29.17 -10.02 3.65
CA LEU A 83 29.95 -9.07 4.44
C LEU A 83 29.60 -9.11 5.93
N HIS A 84 28.49 -9.74 6.31
CA HIS A 84 28.06 -9.85 7.70
C HIS A 84 28.54 -11.14 8.35
N GLN A 85 28.91 -11.01 9.65
CA GLN A 85 29.20 -12.14 10.52
C GLN A 85 28.53 -11.90 11.87
N GLY A 86 27.81 -12.90 12.40
CA GLY A 86 27.11 -12.79 13.68
C GLY A 86 25.76 -12.08 13.59
N THR A 87 25.38 -11.36 14.66
CA THR A 87 24.09 -10.66 14.74
C THR A 87 24.07 -9.41 13.90
N SER A 88 23.06 -9.27 13.04
CA SER A 88 22.89 -8.09 12.19
C SER A 88 22.82 -6.81 13.03
N PRO A 89 23.52 -5.74 12.63
CA PRO A 89 23.40 -4.43 13.30
C PRO A 89 21.97 -3.89 13.30
N SER A 90 21.10 -4.30 12.37
CA SER A 90 19.70 -3.91 12.34
C SER A 90 18.88 -4.41 13.56
N LEU A 91 19.41 -5.37 14.30
CA LEU A 91 18.81 -5.91 15.53
C LEU A 91 19.38 -5.29 16.81
N ASP A 92 20.34 -4.38 16.68
CA ASP A 92 21.01 -3.71 17.80
C ASP A 92 21.15 -2.21 17.47
N ALA A 93 20.35 -1.38 18.14
CA ALA A 93 20.30 0.06 17.87
C ALA A 93 21.65 0.75 18.08
N ALA A 94 22.42 0.36 19.10
CA ALA A 94 23.72 0.96 19.38
C ALA A 94 24.74 0.64 18.28
N LYS A 95 24.78 -0.61 17.82
CA LYS A 95 25.62 -1.03 16.69
C LYS A 95 25.20 -0.35 15.40
N PHE A 96 23.89 -0.26 15.15
CA PHE A 96 23.36 0.41 13.95
C PHE A 96 23.76 1.89 13.92
N PHE A 97 23.59 2.62 15.02
CA PHE A 97 23.99 4.02 15.11
C PHE A 97 25.49 4.21 14.95
N ALA A 98 26.29 3.35 15.56
CA ALA A 98 27.74 3.38 15.42
C ALA A 98 28.18 3.13 13.96
N GLU A 99 27.57 2.15 13.29
CA GLU A 99 27.86 1.83 11.88
C GLU A 99 27.56 3.01 10.95
N TRP A 100 26.51 3.77 11.22
CA TRP A 100 26.12 4.93 10.41
C TRP A 100 26.72 6.25 10.89
N GLY A 101 27.53 6.23 11.94
CA GLY A 101 28.16 7.43 12.48
C GLY A 101 27.17 8.41 13.10
N VAL A 102 26.15 7.89 13.79
CA VAL A 102 25.18 8.71 14.51
C VAL A 102 25.67 8.94 15.95
N ASP A 103 25.84 10.19 16.32
CA ASP A 103 26.13 10.58 17.71
C ASP A 103 24.84 10.68 18.52
N THR A 104 24.54 9.63 19.28
CA THR A 104 23.35 9.56 20.15
C THR A 104 23.45 10.44 21.40
N GLY A 105 24.67 10.94 21.74
CA GLY A 105 24.91 11.88 22.83
C GLY A 105 24.69 13.34 22.43
N TYR A 106 24.46 13.62 21.14
CA TYR A 106 24.29 14.99 20.59
C TYR A 106 25.44 15.94 20.88
N ILE A 107 26.68 15.41 21.06
CA ILE A 107 27.89 16.19 21.35
C ILE A 107 28.48 16.75 20.05
N ALA A 108 28.49 15.95 19.00
CA ALA A 108 29.04 16.34 17.71
C ALA A 108 28.05 17.20 16.89
N ARG A 109 28.58 18.16 16.11
CA ARG A 109 27.76 19.01 15.27
C ARG A 109 26.90 18.20 14.30
N GLY A 110 25.58 18.44 14.33
CA GLY A 110 24.61 17.73 13.49
C GLY A 110 24.34 16.30 13.91
N GLY A 111 24.81 15.86 15.10
CA GLY A 111 24.64 14.49 15.58
C GLY A 111 25.40 13.46 14.74
N LEU A 112 26.49 13.86 14.08
CA LEU A 112 27.29 13.01 13.20
C LEU A 112 28.69 12.77 13.77
N THR A 113 29.13 11.53 13.75
CA THR A 113 30.48 11.09 14.08
C THR A 113 31.05 10.20 12.97
N ALA A 114 32.29 9.75 13.09
CA ALA A 114 32.86 8.84 12.12
C ALA A 114 32.13 7.48 12.15
N PRO A 115 31.70 6.93 11.01
CA PRO A 115 31.10 5.61 10.94
C PRO A 115 32.08 4.54 11.46
N HIS A 116 31.59 3.67 12.32
CA HIS A 116 32.34 2.53 12.83
C HIS A 116 31.76 1.23 12.24
N THR A 117 32.29 0.82 11.10
CA THR A 117 31.90 -0.43 10.44
C THR A 117 32.73 -1.60 10.96
N GLU A 118 32.07 -2.72 11.26
CA GLU A 118 32.77 -3.96 11.59
C GLU A 118 33.62 -4.41 10.38
N VAL A 119 34.78 -4.97 10.66
CA VAL A 119 35.68 -5.50 9.61
C VAL A 119 34.98 -6.64 8.89
N SER A 120 34.90 -6.52 7.55
CA SER A 120 34.30 -7.56 6.75
C SER A 120 35.10 -8.88 6.84
N PRO A 121 34.43 -10.03 7.01
CA PRO A 121 35.11 -11.34 7.00
C PRO A 121 35.62 -11.73 5.62
N ARG A 122 35.22 -10.98 4.57
CA ARG A 122 35.53 -11.31 3.17
C ARG A 122 35.91 -10.09 2.36
N LYS A 123 36.77 -10.29 1.39
CA LYS A 123 37.01 -9.34 0.30
C LYS A 123 36.00 -9.61 -0.82
N VAL A 124 35.16 -8.63 -1.14
CA VAL A 124 34.10 -8.78 -2.13
C VAL A 124 34.32 -7.82 -3.30
N TYR A 125 34.19 -8.35 -4.51
CA TYR A 125 34.12 -7.61 -5.77
C TYR A 125 32.68 -7.67 -6.30
N LEU A 126 32.07 -6.52 -6.58
CA LEU A 126 30.73 -6.45 -7.18
C LEU A 126 30.85 -5.89 -8.60
N LEU A 127 30.51 -6.72 -9.60
CA LEU A 127 30.85 -6.50 -11.00
C LEU A 127 29.60 -6.21 -11.84
N GLN A 128 29.71 -5.22 -12.73
CA GLN A 128 28.65 -4.81 -13.64
C GLN A 128 29.16 -4.64 -15.07
N ARG A 129 28.43 -5.17 -16.07
CA ARG A 129 28.75 -4.96 -17.51
C ARG A 129 28.47 -3.53 -17.97
N LYS A 130 27.41 -2.88 -17.43
CA LYS A 130 27.10 -1.49 -17.78
C LYS A 130 28.20 -0.57 -17.29
N THR A 131 28.51 0.46 -18.07
CA THR A 131 29.51 1.48 -17.72
C THR A 131 28.98 2.54 -16.75
N SER A 132 27.65 2.58 -16.52
CA SER A 132 27.07 3.45 -15.53
C SER A 132 27.52 3.07 -14.11
N LYS A 133 27.29 3.95 -13.14
CA LYS A 133 27.62 3.71 -11.73
C LYS A 133 26.99 2.40 -11.25
N VAL A 134 27.77 1.58 -10.56
CA VAL A 134 27.29 0.31 -9.99
C VAL A 134 26.09 0.57 -9.07
N GLY A 135 25.01 -0.17 -9.28
CA GLY A 135 23.75 -0.01 -8.55
C GLY A 135 22.89 1.18 -9.00
N ASP A 136 23.13 1.74 -10.19
CA ASP A 136 22.31 2.84 -10.74
C ASP A 136 20.85 2.44 -11.01
N GLY A 137 20.61 1.15 -11.24
CA GLY A 137 19.27 0.58 -11.39
C GLY A 137 18.53 0.21 -10.09
N LEU A 138 19.12 0.46 -8.91
CA LEU A 138 18.46 0.24 -7.63
C LEU A 138 17.38 1.29 -7.36
N GLY A 139 16.45 0.98 -6.46
CA GLY A 139 15.39 1.89 -6.05
C GLY A 139 15.93 3.28 -5.69
N LYS A 140 15.32 4.34 -6.23
CA LYS A 140 15.80 5.73 -6.07
C LYS A 140 15.91 6.15 -4.61
N THR A 141 15.03 5.65 -3.75
CA THR A 141 14.97 6.00 -2.32
C THR A 141 15.96 5.24 -1.45
N THR A 142 16.28 3.98 -1.79
CA THR A 142 17.11 3.08 -0.96
C THR A 142 18.45 2.71 -1.58
N GLY A 143 18.61 2.84 -2.89
CA GLY A 143 19.83 2.42 -3.59
C GLY A 143 21.11 3.12 -3.11
N TRP A 144 21.01 4.35 -2.59
CA TRP A 144 22.15 5.05 -2.01
C TRP A 144 22.59 4.42 -0.68
N ILE A 145 21.64 3.88 0.10
CA ILE A 145 21.90 3.20 1.38
C ILE A 145 22.76 1.96 1.10
N HIS A 146 22.30 1.08 0.20
CA HIS A 146 23.02 -0.13 -0.18
C HIS A 146 24.43 0.18 -0.70
N ARG A 147 24.57 1.17 -1.59
CA ARG A 147 25.90 1.58 -2.08
C ARG A 147 26.80 2.10 -0.97
N THR A 148 26.26 2.88 -0.03
CA THR A 148 27.04 3.42 1.08
C THR A 148 27.46 2.30 2.04
N SER A 149 26.57 1.38 2.38
CA SER A 149 26.88 0.21 3.20
C SER A 149 28.02 -0.61 2.60
N LEU A 150 27.96 -0.97 1.31
CA LEU A 150 29.02 -1.72 0.65
C LEU A 150 30.33 -0.93 0.54
N LYS A 151 30.26 0.38 0.28
CA LYS A 151 31.45 1.25 0.24
C LYS A 151 32.15 1.32 1.60
N ASN A 152 31.39 1.48 2.67
CA ASN A 152 31.93 1.53 4.03
C ASN A 152 32.60 0.21 4.45
N ARG A 153 32.19 -0.91 3.85
CA ARG A 153 32.76 -2.25 4.04
C ARG A 153 33.82 -2.61 2.99
N HIS A 154 34.32 -1.60 2.25
CA HIS A 154 35.40 -1.73 1.28
C HIS A 154 35.14 -2.70 0.12
N VAL A 155 33.87 -2.88 -0.30
CA VAL A 155 33.54 -3.63 -1.52
C VAL A 155 34.09 -2.90 -2.74
N GLU A 156 34.83 -3.60 -3.57
CA GLU A 156 35.32 -3.06 -4.85
C GLU A 156 34.22 -3.21 -5.91
N MET A 157 33.55 -2.10 -6.23
CA MET A 157 32.47 -2.02 -7.21
C MET A 157 33.04 -1.62 -8.57
N ILE A 158 33.01 -2.54 -9.56
CA ILE A 158 33.63 -2.37 -10.86
C ILE A 158 32.58 -2.33 -11.97
N PRO A 159 32.36 -1.17 -12.62
CA PRO A 159 31.49 -1.06 -13.80
C PRO A 159 32.25 -1.40 -15.09
N GLY A 160 31.54 -1.59 -16.20
CA GLY A 160 32.11 -1.74 -17.53
C GLY A 160 32.89 -3.06 -17.77
N VAL A 161 32.59 -4.09 -16.99
CA VAL A 161 33.31 -5.36 -17.02
C VAL A 161 32.87 -6.23 -18.19
N SER A 162 33.89 -6.72 -18.96
CA SER A 162 33.72 -7.86 -19.88
C SER A 162 34.31 -9.11 -19.24
N TYR A 163 33.50 -10.12 -19.04
CA TYR A 163 33.92 -11.41 -18.45
C TYR A 163 34.55 -12.28 -19.53
N ARG A 164 35.72 -12.83 -19.26
CA ARG A 164 36.49 -13.64 -20.19
C ARG A 164 36.36 -15.12 -19.88
N ARG A 165 36.88 -15.56 -18.75
CA ARG A 165 36.84 -16.96 -18.30
C ARG A 165 37.02 -17.06 -16.80
N ILE A 166 36.70 -18.23 -16.29
CA ILE A 166 36.88 -18.65 -14.89
C ILE A 166 37.77 -19.89 -14.89
N ASP A 167 38.81 -19.89 -14.07
CA ASP A 167 39.73 -21.02 -13.90
C ASP A 167 40.32 -21.06 -12.47
N ASP A 168 41.31 -21.90 -12.24
CA ASP A 168 41.95 -22.02 -10.92
C ASP A 168 42.60 -20.71 -10.44
N ALA A 169 43.03 -19.84 -11.33
CA ALA A 169 43.60 -18.53 -10.98
C ALA A 169 42.53 -17.51 -10.54
N GLY A 170 41.24 -17.76 -10.86
CA GLY A 170 40.11 -16.91 -10.48
C GLY A 170 39.25 -16.47 -11.66
N LEU A 171 38.73 -15.25 -11.60
CA LEU A 171 37.89 -14.64 -12.65
C LEU A 171 38.72 -13.69 -13.50
N HIS A 172 38.84 -13.98 -14.80
CA HIS A 172 39.51 -13.12 -15.78
C HIS A 172 38.49 -12.15 -16.39
N ILE A 173 38.80 -10.87 -16.32
CA ILE A 173 37.97 -9.76 -16.81
C ILE A 173 38.76 -8.80 -17.67
N THR A 174 38.05 -8.01 -18.47
CA THR A 174 38.60 -6.82 -19.13
C THR A 174 37.81 -5.61 -18.66
N VAL A 175 38.49 -4.56 -18.21
CA VAL A 175 37.91 -3.28 -17.77
C VAL A 175 38.71 -2.17 -18.48
N ASP A 176 38.02 -1.24 -19.12
CA ASP A 176 38.64 -0.13 -19.87
C ASP A 176 39.74 -0.59 -20.85
N GLY A 177 39.54 -1.75 -21.48
CA GLY A 177 40.47 -2.36 -22.43
C GLY A 177 41.66 -3.08 -21.79
N GLN A 178 41.81 -3.06 -20.47
CA GLN A 178 42.88 -3.73 -19.74
C GLN A 178 42.43 -5.07 -19.18
N GLU A 179 43.24 -6.09 -19.35
CA GLU A 179 43.01 -7.40 -18.76
C GLU A 179 43.39 -7.42 -17.27
N ARG A 180 42.54 -8.01 -16.45
CA ARG A 180 42.74 -8.16 -15.02
C ARG A 180 42.23 -9.53 -14.57
N THR A 181 43.04 -10.22 -13.74
CA THR A 181 42.58 -11.44 -13.05
C THR A 181 42.25 -11.12 -11.62
N LEU A 182 41.04 -11.40 -11.22
CA LEU A 182 40.60 -11.36 -9.83
C LEU A 182 40.87 -12.73 -9.20
N ALA A 183 41.93 -12.82 -8.39
CA ALA A 183 42.24 -14.03 -7.65
C ALA A 183 41.22 -14.18 -6.51
N VAL A 184 40.20 -15.02 -6.74
CA VAL A 184 39.09 -15.24 -5.82
C VAL A 184 38.88 -16.72 -5.53
N ASP A 185 38.38 -17.00 -4.32
CA ASP A 185 38.01 -18.34 -3.92
C ASP A 185 36.71 -18.79 -4.59
N ASN A 186 35.76 -17.86 -4.73
CA ASN A 186 34.47 -18.13 -5.38
C ASN A 186 34.06 -17.01 -6.34
N VAL A 187 33.32 -17.43 -7.36
CA VAL A 187 32.57 -16.55 -8.26
C VAL A 187 31.08 -16.83 -8.07
N VAL A 188 30.30 -15.83 -7.66
CA VAL A 188 28.85 -16.01 -7.43
C VAL A 188 28.06 -15.33 -8.55
N ILE A 189 27.18 -16.08 -9.17
CA ILE A 189 26.37 -15.62 -10.31
C ILE A 189 25.08 -14.98 -9.79
N CYS A 190 24.94 -13.66 -9.99
CA CYS A 190 23.78 -12.82 -9.72
C CYS A 190 23.28 -12.14 -11.01
N ALA A 191 23.48 -12.76 -12.17
CA ALA A 191 23.42 -12.12 -13.49
C ALA A 191 22.00 -12.07 -14.11
N GLY A 192 20.96 -11.95 -13.29
CA GLY A 192 19.58 -11.86 -13.71
C GLY A 192 18.84 -13.19 -13.67
N GLN A 193 17.63 -13.22 -14.24
CA GLN A 193 16.70 -14.33 -14.15
C GLN A 193 16.03 -14.58 -15.49
N GLU A 194 15.49 -15.78 -15.68
CA GLU A 194 14.73 -16.22 -16.85
C GLU A 194 13.34 -16.69 -16.45
N PRO A 195 12.32 -16.49 -17.32
CA PRO A 195 10.97 -16.96 -17.04
C PRO A 195 10.92 -18.49 -16.95
N GLN A 196 10.31 -19.03 -15.90
CA GLN A 196 10.11 -20.47 -15.75
C GLN A 196 8.85 -20.92 -16.48
N ARG A 197 9.03 -21.59 -17.63
CA ARG A 197 7.95 -21.98 -18.56
C ARG A 197 7.98 -23.47 -18.94
N GLU A 198 8.56 -24.33 -18.12
CA GLU A 198 8.79 -25.74 -18.42
C GLU A 198 7.52 -26.48 -18.90
N LEU A 199 6.36 -26.15 -18.32
CA LEU A 199 5.09 -26.81 -18.66
C LEU A 199 4.41 -26.25 -19.91
N GLN A 200 4.76 -25.04 -20.37
CA GLN A 200 4.02 -24.29 -21.38
C GLN A 200 3.90 -25.07 -22.71
N ALA A 201 5.04 -25.47 -23.28
CA ALA A 201 5.08 -26.09 -24.60
C ALA A 201 4.29 -27.43 -24.64
N THR A 202 4.46 -28.23 -23.60
CA THR A 202 3.79 -29.56 -23.51
C THR A 202 2.27 -29.39 -23.33
N LEU A 203 1.81 -28.43 -22.52
CA LEU A 203 0.40 -28.18 -22.32
C LEU A 203 -0.25 -27.61 -23.59
N GLN A 204 0.42 -26.69 -24.30
CA GLN A 204 -0.05 -26.14 -25.56
C GLN A 204 -0.14 -27.20 -26.66
N ALA A 205 0.86 -28.10 -26.72
CA ALA A 205 0.83 -29.24 -27.65
C ALA A 205 -0.32 -30.22 -27.36
N ALA A 206 -0.75 -30.30 -26.09
CA ALA A 206 -1.93 -31.08 -25.69
C ALA A 206 -3.26 -30.37 -25.92
N GLY A 207 -3.25 -29.16 -26.52
CA GLY A 207 -4.45 -28.39 -26.84
C GLY A 207 -5.04 -27.61 -25.67
N LEU A 208 -4.34 -27.51 -24.55
CA LEU A 208 -4.80 -26.73 -23.39
C LEU A 208 -4.43 -25.25 -23.55
N PRO A 209 -5.37 -24.31 -23.37
CA PRO A 209 -5.07 -22.89 -23.26
C PRO A 209 -4.18 -22.62 -22.03
N VAL A 210 -3.01 -22.00 -22.28
CA VAL A 210 -2.03 -21.68 -21.23
C VAL A 210 -1.82 -20.17 -21.16
N HIS A 211 -2.01 -19.61 -19.98
CA HIS A 211 -1.79 -18.20 -19.68
C HIS A 211 -0.57 -18.03 -18.80
N LEU A 212 0.27 -17.04 -19.09
CA LEU A 212 1.47 -16.71 -18.32
C LEU A 212 1.24 -15.44 -17.52
N ILE A 213 1.62 -15.43 -16.23
CA ILE A 213 1.58 -14.25 -15.39
C ILE A 213 2.84 -14.11 -14.54
N GLY A 214 3.15 -12.89 -14.11
CA GLY A 214 4.28 -12.59 -13.24
C GLY A 214 5.63 -12.92 -13.89
N GLY A 215 6.51 -13.57 -13.13
CA GLY A 215 7.84 -13.96 -13.60
C GLY A 215 7.83 -14.98 -14.73
N ALA A 216 6.81 -15.86 -14.79
CA ALA A 216 6.65 -16.81 -15.88
C ALA A 216 6.34 -16.13 -17.21
N ASP A 217 5.69 -14.95 -17.21
CA ASP A 217 5.50 -14.14 -18.40
C ASP A 217 6.79 -13.37 -18.76
N LYS A 218 7.33 -12.60 -17.84
CA LYS A 218 8.51 -11.76 -18.07
C LYS A 218 9.38 -11.66 -16.83
N ALA A 219 10.67 -11.96 -16.96
CA ALA A 219 11.65 -11.88 -15.88
C ALA A 219 12.23 -10.45 -15.73
N GLU A 220 11.40 -9.42 -15.85
CA GLU A 220 11.73 -8.02 -15.64
C GLU A 220 10.83 -7.43 -14.55
N GLU A 221 11.32 -6.45 -13.80
CA GLU A 221 10.55 -5.77 -12.75
C GLU A 221 9.77 -6.77 -11.89
N LEU A 222 10.51 -7.69 -11.24
CA LEU A 222 9.93 -8.77 -10.43
C LEU A 222 9.33 -8.22 -9.13
N ASP A 223 8.44 -7.24 -9.23
CA ASP A 223 7.68 -6.72 -8.12
C ASP A 223 6.27 -7.34 -8.04
N ALA A 224 5.70 -7.31 -6.84
CA ALA A 224 4.38 -7.84 -6.59
C ALA A 224 3.29 -7.09 -7.38
N LYS A 225 3.48 -5.80 -7.68
CA LYS A 225 2.46 -4.96 -8.34
C LYS A 225 2.11 -5.48 -9.73
N ARG A 226 3.14 -5.77 -10.54
CA ARG A 226 2.92 -6.29 -11.90
C ARG A 226 2.27 -7.66 -11.88
N ALA A 227 2.73 -8.56 -11.03
CA ALA A 227 2.18 -9.92 -10.91
C ALA A 227 0.72 -9.90 -10.44
N ILE A 228 0.38 -9.09 -9.45
CA ILE A 228 -1.00 -8.90 -8.95
C ILE A 228 -1.89 -8.31 -10.05
N LYS A 229 -1.42 -7.29 -10.77
CA LYS A 229 -2.17 -6.67 -11.87
C LYS A 229 -2.47 -7.66 -12.97
N GLN A 230 -1.47 -8.40 -13.45
CA GLN A 230 -1.65 -9.44 -14.48
C GLN A 230 -2.62 -10.54 -14.05
N GLY A 231 -2.53 -11.00 -12.79
CA GLY A 231 -3.45 -11.99 -12.24
C GLY A 231 -4.89 -11.50 -12.23
N LEU A 232 -5.13 -10.26 -11.83
CA LEU A 232 -6.47 -9.67 -11.82
C LEU A 232 -7.02 -9.47 -13.23
N GLU A 233 -6.23 -8.92 -14.15
CA GLU A 233 -6.64 -8.69 -15.55
C GLU A 233 -6.97 -10.01 -16.24
N LEU A 234 -6.16 -11.04 -16.04
CA LEU A 234 -6.43 -12.38 -16.56
C LEU A 234 -7.71 -12.98 -15.97
N ALA A 235 -7.93 -12.86 -14.67
CA ALA A 235 -9.13 -13.38 -14.01
C ALA A 235 -10.40 -12.72 -14.58
N ILE A 236 -10.39 -11.41 -14.82
CA ILE A 236 -11.50 -10.68 -15.44
C ILE A 236 -11.72 -11.15 -16.87
N ALA A 237 -10.66 -11.35 -17.66
CA ALA A 237 -10.75 -11.83 -19.04
C ALA A 237 -11.34 -13.24 -19.13
N LEU A 238 -10.92 -14.14 -18.22
CA LEU A 238 -11.44 -15.52 -18.14
C LEU A 238 -12.90 -15.57 -17.71
N ALA A 239 -13.35 -14.66 -16.83
CA ALA A 239 -14.73 -14.57 -16.39
C ALA A 239 -15.68 -14.05 -17.48
N ALA A 240 -15.18 -13.26 -18.44
CA ALA A 240 -15.96 -12.71 -19.53
C ALA A 240 -16.35 -13.73 -20.63
N GLY A 241 -15.76 -14.94 -20.63
CA GLY A 241 -16.01 -16.01 -21.62
C GLY A 241 -15.37 -15.74 -23.00
N PRO A 242 -15.37 -16.73 -23.90
CA PRO A 242 -14.74 -16.58 -25.22
C PRO A 242 -15.57 -15.66 -26.13
N THR A 243 -15.17 -14.41 -26.28
CA THR A 243 -15.59 -13.59 -27.41
C THR A 243 -14.69 -13.94 -28.60
N SER A 244 -15.30 -14.47 -29.66
CA SER A 244 -14.67 -14.75 -30.93
C SER A 244 -14.25 -13.45 -31.63
N THR A 245 -13.03 -12.97 -31.35
CA THR A 245 -12.31 -12.00 -32.21
C THR A 245 -10.84 -11.98 -31.87
N PRO A 246 -9.91 -11.90 -32.85
CA PRO A 246 -8.47 -11.95 -32.58
C PRO A 246 -7.99 -10.68 -31.87
N ALA A 247 -7.00 -10.86 -30.99
CA ALA A 247 -6.40 -9.81 -30.19
C ALA A 247 -5.92 -8.62 -31.03
N PRO A 248 -6.29 -7.38 -30.70
CA PRO A 248 -5.64 -6.21 -31.26
C PRO A 248 -4.28 -5.97 -30.59
N THR A 249 -3.30 -5.60 -31.41
CA THR A 249 -2.00 -5.04 -31.04
C THR A 249 -2.14 -3.90 -30.02
N PRO A 250 -1.12 -3.64 -29.17
CA PRO A 250 -1.23 -2.81 -27.96
C PRO A 250 -1.19 -1.30 -28.24
N ASP A 251 -2.08 -0.81 -29.09
CA ASP A 251 -2.37 0.61 -29.22
C ASP A 251 -3.88 0.82 -29.21
N LYS A 252 -4.37 1.47 -28.16
CA LYS A 252 -5.76 1.86 -27.91
C LYS A 252 -6.66 0.82 -27.25
N LEU A 253 -6.44 0.53 -25.97
CA LEU A 253 -7.47 0.01 -25.08
C LEU A 253 -8.44 1.15 -24.68
N GLN A 254 -9.54 1.25 -25.40
CA GLN A 254 -10.74 1.89 -24.86
C GLN A 254 -11.37 0.89 -23.86
N ILE A 255 -11.23 1.16 -22.58
CA ILE A 255 -11.94 0.44 -21.53
C ILE A 255 -13.41 0.85 -21.61
N LYS A 256 -14.23 0.02 -22.27
CA LYS A 256 -15.66 0.06 -22.03
C LYS A 256 -15.91 -0.60 -20.68
N SER A 257 -16.43 0.16 -19.74
CA SER A 257 -16.96 -0.34 -18.48
C SER A 257 -17.94 -1.49 -18.71
N PRO A 258 -17.94 -2.55 -17.87
CA PRO A 258 -18.93 -3.60 -17.97
C PRO A 258 -20.32 -2.99 -17.76
N SER A 259 -21.22 -3.21 -18.71
CA SER A 259 -22.62 -2.90 -18.56
C SER A 259 -23.19 -3.81 -17.47
N SER A 260 -23.24 -3.30 -16.24
CA SER A 260 -24.11 -3.88 -15.22
C SER A 260 -25.55 -3.65 -15.71
N ALA A 261 -26.29 -4.71 -15.89
CA ALA A 261 -27.73 -4.66 -16.07
C ALA A 261 -28.38 -4.13 -14.78
N TYR A 262 -28.40 -2.81 -14.64
CA TYR A 262 -29.34 -2.12 -13.77
C TYR A 262 -30.48 -1.61 -14.64
N PRO A 263 -31.73 -1.77 -14.22
CA PRO A 263 -32.87 -1.30 -15.02
C PRO A 263 -32.78 0.21 -15.20
N GLU A 264 -32.84 0.64 -16.48
CA GLU A 264 -32.97 2.04 -16.83
C GLU A 264 -34.32 2.58 -16.33
N SER A 265 -34.26 3.84 -15.86
CA SER A 265 -35.37 4.66 -15.39
C SER A 265 -35.80 4.50 -13.95
N VAL A 266 -35.00 5.08 -13.03
CA VAL A 266 -35.53 5.63 -11.77
C VAL A 266 -35.18 7.13 -11.75
N ASN A 267 -36.21 7.95 -11.60
CA ASN A 267 -36.11 9.40 -11.44
C ASN A 267 -35.00 9.78 -10.45
N SER A 268 -34.08 10.62 -10.88
CA SER A 268 -32.79 10.96 -10.23
C SER A 268 -32.88 11.77 -8.93
N ASN A 269 -34.04 11.87 -8.28
CA ASN A 269 -34.21 12.82 -7.18
C ASN A 269 -34.21 12.26 -5.76
N GLN A 270 -34.32 10.96 -5.53
CA GLN A 270 -34.09 10.37 -4.18
C GLN A 270 -33.94 8.85 -4.27
N ILE A 271 -32.73 8.33 -4.07
CA ILE A 271 -32.51 6.90 -3.81
C ILE A 271 -32.37 6.72 -2.30
N ASN A 272 -33.45 6.27 -1.65
CA ASN A 272 -33.36 5.77 -0.28
C ASN A 272 -32.74 4.37 -0.31
N SER A 273 -31.42 4.24 -0.03
CA SER A 273 -30.71 2.96 0.01
C SER A 273 -30.82 2.25 1.39
N ASN A 274 -31.93 2.43 2.09
CA ASN A 274 -32.15 1.83 3.43
C ASN A 274 -32.33 0.30 3.42
N SER A 275 -32.25 -0.37 2.29
CA SER A 275 -32.34 -1.83 2.24
C SER A 275 -31.02 -2.47 2.66
N GLY A 276 -30.85 -2.72 3.96
CA GLY A 276 -29.72 -3.50 4.48
C GLY A 276 -28.99 -2.94 5.69
N TYR A 277 -29.16 -1.64 6.05
CA TYR A 277 -28.56 -1.05 7.24
C TYR A 277 -29.53 -1.12 8.44
N THR A 278 -29.02 -1.49 9.61
CA THR A 278 -29.80 -1.64 10.85
C THR A 278 -29.52 -0.54 11.87
N VAL A 279 -28.31 0.02 11.83
CA VAL A 279 -27.80 1.03 12.78
C VAL A 279 -27.29 2.30 12.09
N LEU A 280 -27.38 2.35 10.77
CA LEU A 280 -27.15 3.54 9.96
C LEU A 280 -28.38 3.86 9.12
N THR A 281 -28.51 5.12 8.70
CA THR A 281 -29.30 5.50 7.54
C THR A 281 -28.39 6.08 6.47
N VAL A 282 -28.62 5.69 5.22
CA VAL A 282 -27.83 6.15 4.08
C VAL A 282 -28.78 6.66 3.00
N SER A 283 -28.56 7.89 2.54
CA SER A 283 -29.33 8.51 1.47
C SER A 283 -28.41 9.17 0.45
N LEU A 284 -28.89 9.31 -0.77
CA LEU A 284 -28.20 10.05 -1.84
C LEU A 284 -29.18 11.04 -2.46
N ALA A 285 -28.86 12.32 -2.41
CA ALA A 285 -29.59 13.39 -3.06
C ALA A 285 -28.62 14.46 -3.57
N ASP A 286 -28.88 15.03 -4.73
CA ASP A 286 -28.07 16.12 -5.31
C ASP A 286 -26.56 15.81 -5.35
N HIS A 287 -26.17 14.59 -5.67
CA HIS A 287 -24.80 14.06 -5.64
C HIS A 287 -24.15 13.99 -4.23
N ILE A 288 -24.90 14.18 -3.16
CA ILE A 288 -24.43 14.15 -1.78
C ILE A 288 -24.95 12.89 -1.11
N ALA A 289 -24.07 12.01 -0.68
CA ALA A 289 -24.37 10.87 0.15
C ALA A 289 -24.41 11.30 1.62
N THR A 290 -25.51 11.09 2.31
CA THR A 290 -25.61 11.35 3.75
C THR A 290 -25.65 10.03 4.51
N ILE A 291 -24.64 9.82 5.37
CA ILE A 291 -24.51 8.67 6.26
C ILE A 291 -24.80 9.16 7.67
N THR A 292 -25.83 8.62 8.30
CA THR A 292 -26.27 9.06 9.62
C THR A 292 -26.16 7.89 10.61
N LEU A 293 -25.41 8.07 11.69
CA LEU A 293 -25.39 7.14 12.82
C LEU A 293 -26.78 7.13 13.45
N ASN A 294 -27.43 5.98 13.51
CA ASN A 294 -28.84 5.86 13.89
C ASN A 294 -29.07 4.79 14.97
N ARG A 295 -28.42 5.00 16.10
CA ARG A 295 -28.58 4.23 17.35
C ARG A 295 -28.77 5.17 18.54
N PRO A 296 -29.70 6.16 18.46
CA PRO A 296 -29.81 7.23 19.46
C PRO A 296 -30.19 6.74 20.86
N ASP A 297 -30.93 5.66 20.96
CA ASP A 297 -31.32 4.98 22.20
C ASP A 297 -30.12 4.36 22.97
N LYS A 298 -29.02 4.11 22.27
CA LYS A 298 -27.76 3.62 22.81
C LYS A 298 -26.63 4.66 22.66
N ALA A 299 -26.98 5.95 22.62
CA ALA A 299 -26.02 7.05 22.47
C ALA A 299 -25.07 6.87 21.28
N ASN A 300 -25.55 6.29 20.20
CA ASN A 300 -24.76 5.93 19.01
C ASN A 300 -23.48 5.16 19.32
N ALA A 301 -23.44 4.36 20.41
CA ALA A 301 -22.31 3.51 20.73
C ALA A 301 -22.05 2.52 19.58
N MET A 302 -20.78 2.41 19.19
CA MET A 302 -20.32 1.68 18.01
C MET A 302 -20.23 0.18 18.32
N ASN A 303 -21.30 -0.57 18.05
CA ASN A 303 -21.33 -2.02 18.12
C ASN A 303 -20.80 -2.65 16.82
N LEU A 304 -20.64 -3.96 16.78
CA LEU A 304 -20.09 -4.68 15.62
C LEU A 304 -20.88 -4.39 14.33
N ALA A 305 -22.20 -4.28 14.40
CA ALA A 305 -23.02 -3.92 13.25
C ALA A 305 -22.65 -2.52 12.72
N MET A 306 -22.47 -1.53 13.59
CA MET A 306 -22.09 -0.17 13.18
C MET A 306 -20.71 -0.13 12.52
N TRP A 307 -19.74 -0.89 13.04
CA TRP A 307 -18.42 -1.02 12.40
C TRP A 307 -18.51 -1.60 10.99
N HIS A 308 -19.27 -2.67 10.81
CA HIS A 308 -19.45 -3.30 9.49
C HIS A 308 -20.21 -2.40 8.52
N GLU A 309 -21.33 -1.81 8.99
CA GLU A 309 -22.18 -0.96 8.16
C GLU A 309 -21.47 0.33 7.74
N LEU A 310 -20.64 0.95 8.61
CA LEU A 310 -19.80 2.10 8.23
C LEU A 310 -18.84 1.73 7.10
N ARG A 311 -18.14 0.59 7.18
CA ARG A 311 -17.28 0.11 6.11
C ARG A 311 -18.04 -0.04 4.80
N GLN A 312 -19.19 -0.71 4.83
CA GLN A 312 -20.04 -0.94 3.67
C GLN A 312 -20.54 0.39 3.07
N ALA A 313 -21.00 1.32 3.92
CA ALA A 313 -21.50 2.61 3.47
C ALA A 313 -20.42 3.42 2.75
N PHE A 314 -19.19 3.50 3.29
CA PHE A 314 -18.10 4.22 2.61
C PHE A 314 -17.57 3.51 1.36
N GLN A 315 -17.58 2.17 1.32
CA GLN A 315 -17.31 1.42 0.10
C GLN A 315 -18.38 1.68 -0.97
N TRP A 316 -19.65 1.73 -0.58
CA TRP A 316 -20.74 2.09 -1.48
C TRP A 316 -20.61 3.52 -1.99
N VAL A 317 -20.35 4.51 -1.14
CA VAL A 317 -20.07 5.90 -1.57
C VAL A 317 -18.92 5.91 -2.57
N ASN A 318 -17.83 5.21 -2.27
CA ASN A 318 -16.66 5.15 -3.15
C ASN A 318 -16.98 4.55 -4.53
N ALA A 319 -17.83 3.53 -4.59
CA ALA A 319 -18.21 2.82 -5.81
C ALA A 319 -19.30 3.53 -6.63
N THR A 320 -20.18 4.32 -5.98
CA THR A 320 -21.33 4.96 -6.62
C THR A 320 -20.91 6.21 -7.42
N PRO A 321 -20.98 6.23 -8.77
CA PRO A 321 -20.60 7.40 -9.56
C PRO A 321 -21.38 8.65 -9.18
N ALA A 322 -22.69 8.54 -9.03
CA ALA A 322 -23.58 9.65 -8.69
C ALA A 322 -23.31 10.32 -7.32
N ALA A 323 -22.58 9.65 -6.40
CA ALA A 323 -22.14 10.26 -5.15
C ALA A 323 -20.83 11.02 -5.39
N ARG A 324 -20.80 12.32 -5.19
CA ARG A 324 -19.63 13.19 -5.35
C ARG A 324 -19.01 13.64 -4.03
N VAL A 325 -19.83 13.72 -2.98
CA VAL A 325 -19.45 14.14 -1.62
C VAL A 325 -20.20 13.27 -0.61
N ALA A 326 -19.61 13.00 0.55
CA ALA A 326 -20.29 12.35 1.65
C ALA A 326 -20.37 13.25 2.88
N ILE A 327 -21.49 13.23 3.59
CA ILE A 327 -21.70 13.82 4.90
C ILE A 327 -21.87 12.69 5.91
N LEU A 328 -21.11 12.70 7.00
CA LEU A 328 -21.25 11.84 8.14
C LEU A 328 -21.84 12.65 9.29
N GLN A 329 -23.01 12.24 9.77
CA GLN A 329 -23.74 12.91 10.85
C GLN A 329 -24.37 11.87 11.78
N ALA A 330 -25.15 12.30 12.78
CA ALA A 330 -25.76 11.39 13.74
C ALA A 330 -27.18 11.83 14.16
N GLU A 331 -28.01 10.86 14.50
CA GLU A 331 -29.30 11.10 15.15
C GLU A 331 -29.17 11.14 16.68
N GLY A 332 -30.15 11.75 17.35
CA GLY A 332 -30.25 11.80 18.81
C GLY A 332 -29.51 12.98 19.44
N LYS A 333 -29.10 12.84 20.69
CA LYS A 333 -28.56 13.94 21.51
C LYS A 333 -27.06 14.16 21.34
N LEU A 334 -26.33 13.22 20.76
CA LEU A 334 -24.88 13.27 20.63
C LEU A 334 -24.41 12.50 19.40
N PHE A 335 -23.22 12.82 18.95
CA PHE A 335 -22.62 12.17 17.77
C PHE A 335 -22.35 10.69 18.04
N THR A 336 -21.53 10.37 19.04
CA THR A 336 -21.32 8.98 19.51
C THR A 336 -20.64 8.93 20.87
N ALA A 337 -21.03 7.95 21.68
CA ALA A 337 -20.37 7.64 22.96
C ALA A 337 -19.09 6.78 22.80
N GLY A 338 -18.71 6.44 21.57
CA GLY A 338 -17.54 5.59 21.27
C GLY A 338 -17.90 4.11 21.19
N ILE A 339 -16.93 3.24 21.48
CA ILE A 339 -17.14 1.80 21.37
C ILE A 339 -18.23 1.29 22.33
N ASP A 340 -19.03 0.35 21.85
CA ASP A 340 -20.06 -0.31 22.68
C ASP A 340 -19.37 -1.26 23.69
N LEU A 341 -19.58 -0.98 24.99
CA LEU A 341 -18.94 -1.77 26.05
C LEU A 341 -19.38 -3.24 26.06
N GLN A 342 -20.58 -3.57 25.58
CA GLN A 342 -21.01 -4.96 25.44
C GLN A 342 -20.22 -5.68 24.36
N MET A 343 -19.88 -4.98 23.26
CA MET A 343 -18.98 -5.51 22.24
C MET A 343 -17.58 -5.80 22.83
N MET A 344 -17.05 -4.89 23.65
CA MET A 344 -15.75 -5.11 24.31
C MET A 344 -15.77 -6.31 25.26
N MET A 345 -16.83 -6.47 26.07
CA MET A 345 -16.96 -7.61 26.99
C MET A 345 -17.05 -8.95 26.24
N GLY A 346 -17.68 -8.98 25.05
CA GLY A 346 -17.79 -10.17 24.21
C GLY A 346 -16.52 -10.46 23.39
N LEU A 347 -15.51 -9.59 23.42
CA LEU A 347 -14.30 -9.77 22.65
C LEU A 347 -13.51 -11.01 23.06
N SER A 348 -13.44 -11.30 24.36
CA SER A 348 -12.76 -12.48 24.88
C SER A 348 -13.27 -13.78 24.27
N ASP A 349 -14.59 -13.89 24.06
CA ASP A 349 -15.21 -15.09 23.49
C ASP A 349 -14.90 -15.23 22.00
N GLN A 350 -14.78 -14.10 21.28
CA GLN A 350 -14.47 -14.08 19.85
C GLN A 350 -13.02 -14.50 19.55
N ILE A 351 -12.09 -14.23 20.46
CA ILE A 351 -10.68 -14.51 20.25
C ILE A 351 -10.23 -15.84 20.85
N GLN A 352 -11.08 -16.53 21.62
CA GLN A 352 -10.76 -17.76 22.36
C GLN A 352 -10.05 -18.79 21.47
N ASN A 353 -8.95 -19.36 22.01
CA ASN A 353 -8.20 -20.45 21.41
C ASN A 353 -7.42 -21.18 22.51
N ASP A 354 -7.18 -22.47 22.33
CA ASP A 354 -6.38 -23.30 23.27
C ASP A 354 -4.90 -22.88 23.32
N CYS A 355 -4.42 -22.16 22.33
CA CYS A 355 -3.07 -21.62 22.24
C CYS A 355 -3.07 -20.11 22.45
N GLU A 356 -2.40 -19.64 23.50
CA GLU A 356 -2.30 -18.21 23.85
C GLU A 356 -1.78 -17.35 22.69
N ALA A 357 -0.79 -17.85 21.93
CA ALA A 357 -0.26 -17.12 20.79
C ALA A 357 -1.30 -16.93 19.68
N ARG A 358 -2.14 -17.94 19.41
CA ARG A 358 -3.25 -17.84 18.44
C ARG A 358 -4.36 -16.92 18.95
N MET A 359 -4.64 -16.93 20.25
CA MET A 359 -5.57 -16.00 20.85
C MET A 359 -5.10 -14.53 20.65
N ARG A 360 -3.82 -14.27 20.84
CA ARG A 360 -3.23 -12.95 20.60
C ARG A 360 -3.24 -12.57 19.11
N GLU A 361 -3.03 -13.52 18.22
CA GLU A 361 -3.16 -13.33 16.76
C GLU A 361 -4.59 -12.99 16.37
N ASN A 362 -5.57 -13.71 16.92
CA ASN A 362 -7.00 -13.42 16.71
C ASN A 362 -7.35 -12.00 17.18
N LEU A 363 -6.89 -11.59 18.37
CA LEU A 363 -7.09 -10.23 18.87
C LEU A 363 -6.50 -9.19 17.93
N ARG A 364 -5.27 -9.42 17.47
CA ARG A 364 -4.65 -8.53 16.48
C ARG A 364 -5.48 -8.43 15.20
N GLN A 365 -6.05 -9.54 14.73
CA GLN A 365 -6.88 -9.54 13.53
C GLN A 365 -8.17 -8.73 13.73
N VAL A 366 -8.80 -8.84 14.90
CA VAL A 366 -9.98 -8.01 15.24
C VAL A 366 -9.63 -6.52 15.22
N ILE A 367 -8.51 -6.12 15.82
CA ILE A 367 -8.07 -4.72 15.80
C ILE A 367 -7.84 -4.24 14.35
N LEU A 368 -7.20 -5.03 13.52
CA LEU A 368 -6.97 -4.69 12.12
C LEU A 368 -8.29 -4.53 11.34
N ASP A 369 -9.28 -5.38 11.60
CA ASP A 369 -10.60 -5.28 10.97
C ASP A 369 -11.35 -4.00 11.38
N LEU A 370 -11.22 -3.56 12.62
CA LEU A 370 -11.76 -2.29 13.09
C LEU A 370 -11.02 -1.10 12.44
N GLN A 371 -9.69 -1.17 12.36
CA GLN A 371 -8.87 -0.17 11.65
C GLN A 371 -9.27 -0.04 10.18
N ASP A 372 -9.53 -1.16 9.50
CA ASP A 372 -9.95 -1.18 8.09
C ASP A 372 -11.30 -0.51 7.88
N THR A 373 -12.21 -0.55 8.86
CA THR A 373 -13.47 0.18 8.81
C THR A 373 -13.23 1.70 8.69
N LEU A 374 -12.40 2.25 9.56
CA LEU A 374 -12.09 3.68 9.55
C LEU A 374 -11.21 4.07 8.36
N THR A 375 -10.30 3.20 7.98
CA THR A 375 -9.47 3.37 6.80
C THR A 375 -10.30 3.40 5.50
N ALA A 376 -11.43 2.69 5.44
CA ALA A 376 -12.34 2.75 4.29
C ALA A 376 -12.95 4.16 4.10
N LEU A 377 -13.23 4.88 5.19
CA LEU A 377 -13.66 6.28 5.15
C LEU A 377 -12.54 7.18 4.58
N GLU A 378 -11.34 7.08 5.11
CA GLU A 378 -10.20 7.86 4.66
C GLU A 378 -9.83 7.58 3.20
N ARG A 379 -9.87 6.31 2.78
CA ARG A 379 -9.59 5.87 1.41
C ARG A 379 -10.73 6.11 0.42
N CYS A 380 -11.91 6.53 0.89
CA CYS A 380 -12.97 6.95 -0.01
C CYS A 380 -12.46 8.09 -0.90
N ARG A 381 -12.49 7.91 -2.23
CA ARG A 381 -11.97 8.90 -3.19
C ARG A 381 -12.75 10.22 -3.21
N LYS A 382 -13.89 10.26 -2.54
CA LYS A 382 -14.78 11.42 -2.48
C LYS A 382 -14.60 12.15 -1.16
N PRO A 383 -14.73 13.49 -1.10
CA PRO A 383 -14.66 14.23 0.15
C PRO A 383 -15.67 13.71 1.17
N VAL A 384 -15.25 13.59 2.42
CA VAL A 384 -16.09 13.21 3.56
C VAL A 384 -16.08 14.35 4.58
N LEU A 385 -17.26 14.89 4.88
CA LEU A 385 -17.48 15.94 5.84
C LEU A 385 -18.15 15.37 7.08
N ALA A 386 -17.53 15.51 8.25
CA ALA A 386 -18.15 15.12 9.53
C ALA A 386 -18.89 16.33 10.14
N ALA A 387 -20.17 16.17 10.44
CA ALA A 387 -21.04 17.12 11.11
C ALA A 387 -21.34 16.64 12.53
N ILE A 388 -20.69 17.22 13.53
CA ILE A 388 -20.55 16.69 14.89
C ILE A 388 -21.37 17.57 15.86
N HIS A 389 -22.35 17.01 16.54
CA HIS A 389 -23.09 17.69 17.60
C HIS A 389 -23.02 16.90 18.90
N GLY A 390 -23.14 17.57 20.04
CA GLY A 390 -23.05 16.93 21.34
C GLY A 390 -21.74 16.17 21.54
N ALA A 391 -21.73 15.06 22.24
CA ALA A 391 -20.51 14.34 22.59
C ALA A 391 -19.97 13.45 21.44
N CYS A 392 -18.65 13.50 21.24
CA CYS A 392 -17.86 12.67 20.33
C CYS A 392 -16.71 12.04 21.13
N ILE A 393 -16.84 10.79 21.52
CA ILE A 393 -16.01 10.13 22.54
C ILE A 393 -15.30 8.91 21.94
N GLY A 394 -14.02 8.67 22.35
CA GLY A 394 -13.26 7.45 22.07
C GLY A 394 -13.23 7.11 20.59
N GLY A 395 -13.77 5.95 20.18
CA GLY A 395 -13.88 5.55 18.76
C GLY A 395 -14.55 6.58 17.85
N GLY A 396 -15.33 7.53 18.42
CA GLY A 396 -15.83 8.71 17.70
C GLY A 396 -14.70 9.66 17.28
N MET A 397 -13.68 9.85 18.14
CA MET A 397 -12.48 10.63 17.79
C MET A 397 -11.71 9.94 16.65
N ASP A 398 -11.57 8.62 16.71
CA ASP A 398 -10.95 7.86 15.63
C ASP A 398 -11.70 8.06 14.30
N LEU A 399 -13.02 7.97 14.35
CA LEU A 399 -13.89 8.12 13.19
C LEU A 399 -13.77 9.51 12.53
N ILE A 400 -13.84 10.58 13.33
CA ILE A 400 -13.77 11.95 12.79
C ILE A 400 -12.37 12.33 12.31
N CYS A 401 -11.31 11.75 12.87
CA CYS A 401 -9.94 11.96 12.40
C CYS A 401 -9.70 11.42 10.98
N CYS A 402 -10.55 10.49 10.51
CA CYS A 402 -10.51 9.94 9.16
C CYS A 402 -11.25 10.81 8.12
N ALA A 403 -12.13 11.74 8.57
CA ALA A 403 -12.84 12.63 7.67
C ALA A 403 -11.91 13.69 7.06
N ASP A 404 -12.22 14.15 5.85
CA ASP A 404 -11.45 15.22 5.21
C ASP A 404 -11.65 16.57 5.92
N MET A 405 -12.89 16.83 6.34
CA MET A 405 -13.26 18.06 7.04
C MET A 405 -14.19 17.76 8.21
N ARG A 406 -14.08 18.55 9.27
CA ARG A 406 -14.86 18.41 10.51
C ARG A 406 -15.52 19.73 10.82
N TYR A 407 -16.79 19.68 11.14
CA TYR A 407 -17.63 20.81 11.55
C TYR A 407 -18.37 20.41 12.80
N CYS A 408 -18.63 21.34 13.71
CA CYS A 408 -19.39 21.03 14.91
C CYS A 408 -20.37 22.13 15.29
N SER A 409 -21.31 21.80 16.18
CA SER A 409 -22.17 22.77 16.86
C SER A 409 -21.53 23.24 18.16
N THR A 410 -22.01 24.35 18.71
CA THR A 410 -21.48 24.95 19.95
C THR A 410 -21.59 24.03 21.16
N ASP A 411 -22.55 23.09 21.17
CA ASP A 411 -22.74 22.08 22.22
C ASP A 411 -21.81 20.86 22.07
N ALA A 412 -20.98 20.83 21.03
CA ALA A 412 -20.09 19.69 20.81
C ALA A 412 -19.00 19.58 21.88
N SER A 413 -18.71 18.35 22.29
CA SER A 413 -17.61 18.04 23.20
C SER A 413 -16.88 16.78 22.75
N PHE A 414 -15.59 16.76 22.97
CA PHE A 414 -14.69 15.72 22.46
C PHE A 414 -13.87 15.09 23.59
N CYS A 415 -13.49 13.83 23.45
CA CYS A 415 -12.67 13.14 24.43
C CYS A 415 -11.99 11.91 23.84
N ILE A 416 -10.67 11.76 24.04
CA ILE A 416 -9.94 10.52 23.79
C ILE A 416 -10.05 9.69 25.07
N LYS A 417 -11.00 8.73 25.09
CA LYS A 417 -11.47 8.09 26.32
C LYS A 417 -10.74 6.79 26.66
N GLU A 418 -10.00 6.24 25.76
CA GLU A 418 -9.34 4.93 25.85
C GLU A 418 -8.43 4.84 27.09
N ILE A 419 -7.72 5.90 27.43
CA ILE A 419 -6.81 5.93 28.57
C ILE A 419 -7.54 5.70 29.91
N ASP A 420 -8.78 6.19 30.04
CA ASP A 420 -9.57 6.06 31.25
C ASP A 420 -10.10 4.62 31.48
N ILE A 421 -10.10 3.79 30.43
CA ILE A 421 -10.46 2.37 30.51
C ILE A 421 -9.24 1.46 30.40
N GLY A 422 -8.02 2.00 30.56
CA GLY A 422 -6.79 1.24 30.58
C GLY A 422 -6.32 0.75 29.21
N MET A 423 -6.74 1.40 28.13
CA MET A 423 -6.34 1.06 26.75
C MET A 423 -5.48 2.15 26.13
N THR A 424 -4.67 1.76 25.16
CA THR A 424 -4.12 2.68 24.17
C THR A 424 -5.12 2.78 23.01
N ALA A 425 -5.46 3.99 22.55
CA ALA A 425 -6.28 4.18 21.35
C ALA A 425 -5.60 3.53 20.14
N ASP A 426 -6.24 2.54 19.52
CA ASP A 426 -5.59 1.62 18.59
C ASP A 426 -6.21 1.57 17.19
N VAL A 427 -7.28 2.37 16.93
CA VAL A 427 -7.94 2.38 15.64
C VAL A 427 -7.73 3.67 14.82
N GLY A 428 -6.85 4.58 15.25
CA GLY A 428 -6.31 5.61 14.36
C GLY A 428 -6.18 7.03 14.88
N THR A 429 -6.72 7.39 16.05
CA THR A 429 -6.58 8.73 16.63
C THR A 429 -5.09 9.09 16.82
N LEU A 430 -4.30 8.21 17.40
CA LEU A 430 -2.88 8.51 17.69
C LEU A 430 -2.01 8.65 16.44
N GLN A 431 -2.44 8.15 15.30
CA GLN A 431 -1.73 8.24 14.03
C GLN A 431 -2.16 9.46 13.20
N ARG A 432 -3.41 9.93 13.37
CA ARG A 432 -4.00 10.99 12.55
C ARG A 432 -4.07 12.33 13.27
N LEU A 433 -4.46 12.34 14.54
CA LEU A 433 -4.66 13.56 15.32
C LEU A 433 -3.38 14.43 15.43
N PRO A 434 -2.15 13.88 15.61
CA PRO A 434 -0.94 14.69 15.62
C PRO A 434 -0.72 15.51 14.35
N LYS A 435 -1.22 15.02 13.20
CA LYS A 435 -1.13 15.71 11.91
C LYS A 435 -2.20 16.80 11.76
N LEU A 436 -3.22 16.82 12.61
CA LEU A 436 -4.29 17.80 12.61
C LEU A 436 -4.04 18.93 13.62
N VAL A 437 -3.69 18.58 14.86
CA VAL A 437 -3.57 19.53 15.97
C VAL A 437 -2.13 19.67 16.52
N GLY A 438 -1.20 18.87 16.03
CA GLY A 438 0.18 18.80 16.51
C GLY A 438 0.38 17.80 17.65
N GLU A 439 1.63 17.35 17.83
CA GLU A 439 1.97 16.30 18.80
C GLU A 439 1.72 16.69 20.25
N GLY A 440 2.04 17.92 20.63
CA GLY A 440 1.93 18.37 22.03
C GLY A 440 0.48 18.28 22.53
N LEU A 441 -0.47 18.86 21.77
CA LEU A 441 -1.89 18.80 22.10
C LEU A 441 -2.42 17.35 22.06
N THR A 442 -2.02 16.59 21.07
CA THR A 442 -2.43 15.17 21.01
C THR A 442 -1.97 14.40 22.24
N ARG A 443 -0.73 14.59 22.71
CA ARG A 443 -0.20 13.92 23.93
C ARG A 443 -0.97 14.36 25.18
N GLU A 444 -1.23 15.65 25.32
CA GLU A 444 -2.03 16.16 26.44
C GLU A 444 -3.41 15.51 26.47
N LEU A 445 -4.15 15.55 25.35
CA LEU A 445 -5.49 15.01 25.26
C LEU A 445 -5.53 13.48 25.47
N ALA A 446 -4.58 12.76 24.88
CA ALA A 446 -4.51 11.31 24.97
C ALA A 446 -4.04 10.80 26.35
N TYR A 447 -3.15 11.54 27.03
CA TYR A 447 -2.64 11.14 28.34
C TYR A 447 -3.60 11.51 29.48
N THR A 448 -4.34 12.60 29.34
CA THR A 448 -5.25 13.07 30.39
C THR A 448 -6.66 12.54 30.25
N GLY A 449 -7.08 12.14 29.04
CA GLY A 449 -8.47 11.76 28.77
C GLY A 449 -9.46 12.91 29.02
N ARG A 450 -8.98 14.15 29.13
CA ARG A 450 -9.84 15.30 29.42
C ARG A 450 -10.80 15.60 28.28
N LYS A 451 -11.96 16.10 28.64
CA LYS A 451 -12.91 16.65 27.68
C LYS A 451 -12.44 18.04 27.22
N PHE A 452 -12.78 18.36 25.98
CA PHE A 452 -12.62 19.70 25.42
C PHE A 452 -13.85 20.06 24.57
N ASP A 453 -14.15 21.36 24.50
CA ASP A 453 -15.37 21.87 23.86
C ASP A 453 -15.14 22.28 22.40
N ALA A 454 -16.21 22.79 21.78
CA ALA A 454 -16.20 23.24 20.39
C ALA A 454 -15.25 24.44 20.16
N ALA A 455 -15.13 25.36 21.14
CA ALA A 455 -14.27 26.53 21.02
C ALA A 455 -12.79 26.13 21.05
N GLU A 456 -12.42 25.22 21.96
CA GLU A 456 -11.07 24.65 22.02
C GLU A 456 -10.77 23.82 20.76
N ALA A 457 -11.71 23.00 20.28
CA ALA A 457 -11.57 22.24 19.05
C ALA A 457 -11.32 23.14 17.81
N LEU A 458 -11.97 24.30 17.75
CA LEU A 458 -11.71 25.30 16.70
C LEU A 458 -10.33 25.95 16.90
N GLY A 459 -9.97 26.34 18.12
CA GLY A 459 -8.69 26.96 18.45
C GLY A 459 -7.49 26.09 18.07
N MET A 460 -7.57 24.78 18.31
CA MET A 460 -6.53 23.82 17.93
C MET A 460 -6.63 23.31 16.47
N LYS A 461 -7.59 23.82 15.68
CA LYS A 461 -7.83 23.46 14.28
C LYS A 461 -8.29 22.00 14.05
N LEU A 462 -8.83 21.35 15.07
CA LEU A 462 -9.46 20.06 14.91
C LEU A 462 -10.71 20.16 14.03
N VAL A 463 -11.51 21.22 14.21
CA VAL A 463 -12.68 21.51 13.38
C VAL A 463 -12.47 22.74 12.52
N ASN A 464 -13.09 22.73 11.34
CA ASN A 464 -12.99 23.81 10.36
C ASN A 464 -13.87 25.02 10.73
N ARG A 465 -15.03 24.76 11.37
CA ARG A 465 -16.00 25.79 11.77
C ARG A 465 -16.93 25.27 12.86
N VAL A 466 -17.42 26.18 13.71
CA VAL A 466 -18.46 25.94 14.70
C VAL A 466 -19.74 26.65 14.27
N PHE A 467 -20.89 26.02 14.45
CA PHE A 467 -22.24 26.51 14.16
C PHE A 467 -23.04 26.63 15.46
N ASP A 468 -23.99 27.57 15.50
CA ASP A 468 -24.73 27.90 16.72
C ASP A 468 -25.66 26.81 17.22
N SER A 469 -26.15 25.91 16.34
CA SER A 469 -27.02 24.80 16.69
C SER A 469 -26.78 23.58 15.78
N ARG A 470 -27.37 22.43 16.13
CA ARG A 470 -27.38 21.22 15.28
C ARG A 470 -28.00 21.50 13.91
N GLU A 471 -29.12 22.20 13.88
CA GLU A 471 -29.85 22.53 12.65
C GLU A 471 -29.01 23.44 11.74
N ALA A 472 -28.38 24.45 12.32
CA ALA A 472 -27.46 25.35 11.62
C ALA A 472 -26.22 24.60 11.10
N LEU A 473 -25.68 23.65 11.88
CA LEU A 473 -24.57 22.79 11.50
C LEU A 473 -24.94 21.95 10.25
N TYR A 474 -26.06 21.24 10.29
CA TYR A 474 -26.46 20.37 9.19
C TYR A 474 -26.77 21.14 7.92
N ALA A 475 -27.49 22.27 8.03
CA ALA A 475 -27.74 23.16 6.91
C ALA A 475 -26.43 23.73 6.33
N GLY A 476 -25.53 24.22 7.19
CA GLY A 476 -24.25 24.78 6.76
C GLY A 476 -23.32 23.79 6.11
N VAL A 477 -23.23 22.56 6.64
CA VAL A 477 -22.42 21.48 6.04
C VAL A 477 -23.01 21.03 4.71
N LEU A 478 -24.34 20.97 4.58
CA LEU A 478 -25.00 20.66 3.32
C LEU A 478 -24.67 21.68 2.22
N GLU A 479 -24.67 22.98 2.53
CA GLU A 479 -24.31 24.03 1.57
C GLU A 479 -22.83 23.93 1.14
N ILE A 480 -21.93 23.60 2.06
CA ILE A 480 -20.53 23.33 1.72
C ILE A 480 -20.43 22.11 0.80
N ALA A 481 -21.15 21.03 1.11
CA ALA A 481 -21.18 19.81 0.28
C ALA A 481 -21.74 20.08 -1.12
N LYS A 482 -22.82 20.88 -1.27
CA LYS A 482 -23.35 21.32 -2.56
C LYS A 482 -22.31 22.08 -3.39
N THR A 483 -21.58 22.99 -2.75
CA THR A 483 -20.49 23.73 -3.41
C THR A 483 -19.44 22.80 -3.98
N MET A 484 -19.09 21.72 -3.26
CA MET A 484 -18.12 20.71 -3.73
C MET A 484 -18.73 19.81 -4.82
N ALA A 485 -19.95 19.37 -4.65
CA ALA A 485 -20.65 18.51 -5.61
C ALA A 485 -20.82 19.16 -6.97
N ALA A 486 -20.85 20.50 -7.03
CA ALA A 486 -20.90 21.29 -8.27
C ALA A 486 -19.53 21.41 -8.98
N LYS A 487 -18.42 20.96 -8.37
CA LYS A 487 -17.10 20.98 -9.02
C LYS A 487 -16.84 19.69 -9.79
N SER A 488 -15.82 19.73 -10.67
CA SER A 488 -15.37 18.54 -11.41
C SER A 488 -15.09 17.37 -10.45
N PRO A 489 -15.80 16.24 -10.58
CA PRO A 489 -15.56 15.06 -9.74
C PRO A 489 -14.15 14.50 -9.90
N LEU A 490 -13.60 14.60 -11.12
CA LEU A 490 -12.24 14.15 -11.42
C LEU A 490 -11.19 14.99 -10.67
N SER A 491 -11.35 16.33 -10.72
CA SER A 491 -10.43 17.25 -10.05
C SER A 491 -10.51 17.15 -8.53
N ILE A 492 -11.71 17.00 -7.95
CA ILE A 492 -11.90 16.81 -6.51
C ILE A 492 -11.20 15.52 -6.05
N ARG A 493 -11.40 14.40 -6.76
CA ARG A 493 -10.76 13.12 -6.44
C ARG A 493 -9.24 13.20 -6.51
N GLY A 494 -8.71 13.84 -7.56
CA GLY A 494 -7.28 14.07 -7.70
C GLY A 494 -6.71 14.95 -6.58
N THR A 495 -7.42 16.02 -6.20
CA THR A 495 -7.00 16.90 -5.11
C THR A 495 -6.93 16.15 -3.77
N LYS A 496 -7.96 15.36 -3.43
CA LYS A 496 -7.93 14.52 -2.22
C LYS A 496 -6.77 13.53 -2.25
N GLU A 497 -6.56 12.84 -3.35
CA GLU A 497 -5.46 11.87 -3.55
C GLU A 497 -4.11 12.54 -3.30
N MET A 498 -3.87 13.71 -3.89
CA MET A 498 -2.60 14.43 -3.75
C MET A 498 -2.35 14.91 -2.31
N ILE A 499 -3.37 15.44 -1.64
CA ILE A 499 -3.24 15.89 -0.24
C ILE A 499 -2.97 14.69 0.67
N THR A 500 -3.70 13.58 0.48
CA THR A 500 -3.51 12.36 1.28
C THR A 500 -2.13 11.75 1.06
N TYR A 501 -1.65 11.71 -0.19
CA TYR A 501 -0.31 11.23 -0.52
C TYR A 501 0.79 12.12 0.11
N ALA A 502 0.66 13.43 -0.02
CA ALA A 502 1.65 14.39 0.49
C ALA A 502 1.78 14.35 2.03
N ARG A 503 0.77 13.86 2.75
CA ARG A 503 0.80 13.72 4.21
C ARG A 503 1.94 12.83 4.71
N ASP A 504 2.31 11.79 3.95
CA ASP A 504 3.26 10.76 4.35
C ASP A 504 4.50 10.72 3.43
N HIS A 505 4.64 11.71 2.52
CA HIS A 505 5.72 11.78 1.53
C HIS A 505 6.37 13.17 1.51
N SER A 506 7.57 13.27 0.93
CA SER A 506 8.26 14.55 0.77
C SER A 506 7.52 15.46 -0.24
N VAL A 507 7.77 16.77 -0.16
CA VAL A 507 7.26 17.73 -1.16
C VAL A 507 7.68 17.36 -2.58
N ALA A 508 8.92 16.88 -2.76
CA ALA A 508 9.43 16.48 -4.07
C ALA A 508 8.67 15.25 -4.62
N ASP A 509 8.38 14.26 -3.78
CA ASP A 509 7.58 13.10 -4.18
C ASP A 509 6.15 13.51 -4.54
N GLY A 510 5.53 14.38 -3.73
CA GLY A 510 4.19 14.91 -3.98
C GLY A 510 4.11 15.69 -5.30
N LEU A 511 5.10 16.56 -5.58
CA LEU A 511 5.19 17.30 -6.84
C LEU A 511 5.37 16.37 -8.05
N ASN A 512 6.18 15.33 -7.93
CA ASN A 512 6.33 14.34 -9.00
C ASN A 512 5.03 13.54 -9.23
N TYR A 513 4.32 13.20 -8.15
CA TYR A 513 3.06 12.47 -8.26
C TYR A 513 1.95 13.32 -8.90
N VAL A 514 1.78 14.58 -8.50
CA VAL A 514 0.77 15.47 -9.10
C VAL A 514 1.09 15.77 -10.58
N ALA A 515 2.38 15.85 -10.95
CA ALA A 515 2.77 16.00 -12.34
C ALA A 515 2.36 14.78 -13.18
N THR A 516 2.57 13.57 -12.66
CA THR A 516 2.13 12.32 -13.30
C THR A 516 0.61 12.23 -13.40
N TRP A 517 -0.11 12.59 -12.32
CA TRP A 517 -1.57 12.62 -12.31
C TRP A 517 -2.13 13.59 -13.35
N ASN A 518 -1.64 14.84 -13.35
CA ASN A 518 -2.13 15.85 -14.28
C ASN A 518 -1.75 15.54 -15.74
N ALA A 519 -0.59 14.95 -15.98
CA ALA A 519 -0.22 14.50 -17.33
C ALA A 519 -1.23 13.46 -17.89
N ALA A 520 -1.80 12.63 -17.02
CA ALA A 520 -2.82 11.65 -17.41
C ALA A 520 -4.26 12.23 -17.47
N MET A 521 -4.60 13.16 -16.57
CA MET A 521 -6.00 13.54 -16.32
C MET A 521 -6.35 14.97 -16.78
N LEU A 522 -5.36 15.81 -17.11
CA LEU A 522 -5.61 17.22 -17.43
C LEU A 522 -6.45 17.41 -18.70
N LEU A 523 -6.20 16.61 -19.74
CA LEU A 523 -6.93 16.70 -21.01
C LEU A 523 -8.26 15.94 -20.91
N SER A 524 -9.14 16.37 -20.02
CA SER A 524 -10.44 15.75 -19.74
C SER A 524 -11.62 16.53 -20.31
N ASP A 525 -12.75 15.87 -20.47
CA ASP A 525 -14.04 16.52 -20.79
C ASP A 525 -14.39 17.59 -19.74
N ASP A 526 -14.04 17.34 -18.47
CA ASP A 526 -14.27 18.27 -17.36
C ASP A 526 -13.51 19.59 -17.56
N LEU A 527 -12.25 19.55 -18.02
CA LEU A 527 -11.49 20.77 -18.33
C LEU A 527 -12.13 21.54 -19.49
N GLN A 528 -12.54 20.82 -20.54
CA GLN A 528 -13.20 21.43 -21.70
C GLN A 528 -14.53 22.10 -21.30
N GLU A 529 -15.36 21.39 -20.51
CA GLU A 529 -16.62 21.93 -20.00
C GLU A 529 -16.39 23.17 -19.13
N ALA A 530 -15.42 23.14 -18.22
CA ALA A 530 -15.08 24.27 -17.37
C ALA A 530 -14.68 25.50 -18.20
N MET A 531 -13.87 25.32 -19.26
CA MET A 531 -13.46 26.40 -20.16
C MET A 531 -14.66 26.94 -20.96
N MET A 532 -15.47 26.07 -21.55
CA MET A 532 -16.66 26.46 -22.33
C MET A 532 -17.69 27.18 -21.45
N ALA A 533 -17.94 26.69 -20.24
CA ALA A 533 -18.86 27.31 -19.30
C ALA A 533 -18.39 28.71 -18.88
N ASN A 534 -17.07 28.87 -18.61
CA ASN A 534 -16.49 30.16 -18.28
C ASN A 534 -16.62 31.18 -19.44
N MET A 535 -16.28 30.76 -20.66
CA MET A 535 -16.45 31.60 -21.85
C MET A 535 -17.92 31.97 -22.09
N GLY A 536 -18.85 31.04 -21.85
CA GLY A 536 -20.29 31.23 -21.98
C GLY A 536 -20.95 31.92 -20.78
N LYS A 537 -20.19 32.28 -19.74
CA LYS A 537 -20.67 32.86 -18.47
C LYS A 537 -21.82 32.06 -17.85
N ARG A 538 -21.76 30.75 -17.88
CA ARG A 538 -22.71 29.80 -17.28
C ARG A 538 -22.04 28.91 -16.25
N ALA A 539 -22.84 28.28 -15.40
CA ALA A 539 -22.33 27.24 -14.53
C ALA A 539 -21.88 25.99 -15.34
N PRO A 540 -20.75 25.36 -15.02
CA PRO A 540 -20.34 24.12 -15.65
C PRO A 540 -21.26 22.96 -15.23
N VAL A 541 -21.43 21.98 -16.12
CA VAL A 541 -22.18 20.74 -15.86
C VAL A 541 -21.25 19.55 -16.10
N PHE A 542 -20.78 18.97 -15.00
CA PHE A 542 -19.84 17.84 -15.06
C PHE A 542 -20.57 16.50 -15.05
N LYS A 543 -20.00 15.51 -15.75
CA LYS A 543 -20.46 14.12 -15.71
C LYS A 543 -19.96 13.41 -14.46
N ASP A 544 -20.64 12.33 -14.04
CA ASP A 544 -20.26 11.52 -12.88
C ASP A 544 -19.13 10.51 -13.18
#